data_f8fe7b7031070008d089e2c57b287b76
#
_entry.id   f8fe7b7031070008d089e2c57b287b76
#
_cell.length_a   1.000
_cell.length_b   1.000
_cell.length_c   1.000
_cell.angle_alpha   90.00
_cell.angle_beta   90.00
_cell.angle_gamma   90.00
#
_symmetry.space_group_name_H-M   'P 1'
#
loop_
_entity.id
_entity.type
_entity.pdbx_description
1 polymer ?
#
loop_
_entity_poly.entity_id
_entity_poly.type
_entity_poly.pdbx_seq_one_letter_code
_entity_poly.pdbx_strand_id
1 'polypeptide(L)'
;MKASILTIGDEILIGQIVDTNSASIARHLNNAGIVVWERTSVGDQREQITEAVKRTMNQSDVVILTGGLGPTKDDITKKTLAELFGSRLVCDQTVADHVRRMLEARGIEYNRLNRDQALVPACCTVLFNAHGTAPGMWFEQNGKVVVSLPGVPFEMEHLMTDEVMPRLKARFSLRQIVHRTLITAGLAESMLAEKIADWENALPPYLHLAYLPAPGVVRLRLSAYEVEGESVSHEIDRQFAALQRIIPRYVLGFERATMQEIVHNLLTQRRQTLATAESCTGGSIAARFTAMPGASAYFLCGVVAYSNESKNNLLGVDPETIASRGAVSEEVARQMAEGARRITGADYAVATTGIAGPAGGTEQKPVGTVWMAVAGPHRTVTLLKQCGTDRGQVIDWASAFALALLRDEIERDAAGD
;
A
#
# COMPACT_ATOMS: atom_id res chain seq x y z
N MET A 1 -10.98 20.13 -11.81
CA MET A 1 -11.05 20.62 -10.42
C MET A 1 -9.79 20.22 -9.68
N LYS A 2 -9.19 21.15 -8.93
CA LYS A 2 -7.93 20.90 -8.19
C LYS A 2 -8.15 20.92 -6.68
N ALA A 3 -7.48 20.03 -5.97
CA ALA A 3 -7.45 20.01 -4.51
C ALA A 3 -6.02 20.05 -3.98
N SER A 4 -5.81 20.71 -2.84
CA SER A 4 -4.57 20.65 -2.07
C SER A 4 -4.84 19.97 -0.72
N ILE A 5 -3.87 19.22 -0.21
CA ILE A 5 -3.94 18.53 1.07
C ILE A 5 -2.86 19.09 1.99
N LEU A 6 -3.25 19.51 3.18
CA LEU A 6 -2.36 20.00 4.23
C LEU A 6 -2.40 19.06 5.42
N THR A 7 -1.25 18.49 5.78
CA THR A 7 -1.10 17.71 7.00
C THR A 7 -0.46 18.59 8.06
N ILE A 8 -1.07 18.69 9.24
CA ILE A 8 -0.60 19.50 10.35
C ILE A 8 -0.13 18.58 11.47
N GLY A 9 1.10 18.77 11.92
CA GLY A 9 1.73 18.01 12.99
C GLY A 9 3.26 18.05 12.91
N ASP A 10 3.90 18.45 14.00
CA ASP A 10 5.36 18.45 14.11
C ASP A 10 5.94 17.03 14.00
N GLU A 11 5.23 15.99 14.47
CA GLU A 11 5.62 14.59 14.39
C GLU A 11 5.74 14.08 12.94
N ILE A 12 4.97 14.68 12.02
CA ILE A 12 5.06 14.39 10.59
C ILE A 12 6.33 15.04 10.00
N LEU A 13 6.61 16.31 10.39
CA LEU A 13 7.77 17.04 9.89
C LEU A 13 9.09 16.41 10.32
N ILE A 14 9.16 15.94 11.56
CA ILE A 14 10.39 15.27 12.07
C ILE A 14 10.49 13.79 11.65
N GLY A 15 9.49 13.29 10.92
CA GLY A 15 9.48 11.90 10.43
C GLY A 15 9.21 10.83 11.49
N GLN A 16 8.65 11.22 12.65
CA GLN A 16 8.27 10.28 13.71
C GLN A 16 7.08 9.40 13.31
N ILE A 17 6.15 9.98 12.53
CA ILE A 17 4.97 9.29 12.01
C ILE A 17 4.93 9.45 10.49
N VAL A 18 4.55 8.38 9.79
CA VAL A 18 4.31 8.43 8.34
C VAL A 18 2.93 9.02 8.07
N ASP A 19 2.85 10.03 7.19
CA ASP A 19 1.60 10.63 6.76
C ASP A 19 0.76 9.67 5.90
N THR A 20 -0.07 8.88 6.55
CA THR A 20 -1.04 7.98 5.91
C THR A 20 -2.33 8.69 5.54
N ASN A 21 -2.69 9.77 6.26
CA ASN A 21 -3.91 10.54 6.05
C ASN A 21 -3.94 11.21 4.69
N SER A 22 -2.88 11.95 4.32
CA SER A 22 -2.84 12.60 3.01
C SER A 22 -2.87 11.60 1.85
N ALA A 23 -2.29 10.41 2.04
CA ALA A 23 -2.36 9.34 1.04
C ALA A 23 -3.80 8.80 0.89
N SER A 24 -4.54 8.65 1.99
CA SER A 24 -5.93 8.22 1.96
C SER A 24 -6.85 9.28 1.35
N ILE A 25 -6.75 10.54 1.81
CA ILE A 25 -7.48 11.67 1.26
C ILE A 25 -7.25 11.78 -0.26
N ALA A 26 -6.00 11.66 -0.71
CA ALA A 26 -5.67 11.70 -2.14
C ALA A 26 -6.38 10.59 -2.93
N ARG A 27 -6.50 9.38 -2.38
CA ARG A 27 -7.25 8.28 -3.02
C ARG A 27 -8.73 8.60 -3.15
N HIS A 28 -9.38 9.13 -2.09
CA HIS A 28 -10.78 9.55 -2.13
C HIS A 28 -11.03 10.61 -3.21
N LEU A 29 -10.17 11.62 -3.26
CA LEU A 29 -10.27 12.71 -4.24
C LEU A 29 -10.09 12.22 -5.68
N ASN A 30 -9.04 11.43 -5.94
CA ASN A 30 -8.77 10.88 -7.26
C ASN A 30 -9.90 9.95 -7.74
N ASN A 31 -10.42 9.09 -6.87
CA ASN A 31 -11.55 8.20 -7.19
C ASN A 31 -12.83 8.98 -7.55
N ALA A 32 -12.95 10.21 -7.09
CA ALA A 32 -14.06 11.10 -7.42
C ALA A 32 -13.79 12.03 -8.61
N GLY A 33 -12.62 11.94 -9.25
CA GLY A 33 -12.27 12.80 -10.37
C GLY A 33 -11.70 14.16 -9.98
N ILE A 34 -11.19 14.30 -8.75
CA ILE A 34 -10.57 15.53 -8.26
C ILE A 34 -9.04 15.38 -8.31
N VAL A 35 -8.38 16.22 -9.07
CA VAL A 35 -6.90 16.21 -9.20
C VAL A 35 -6.27 16.76 -7.93
N VAL A 36 -5.45 15.97 -7.26
CA VAL A 36 -4.61 16.45 -6.16
C VAL A 36 -3.43 17.21 -6.76
N TRP A 37 -3.44 18.53 -6.56
CA TRP A 37 -2.43 19.44 -7.07
C TRP A 37 -1.19 19.47 -6.19
N GLU A 38 -1.38 19.47 -4.88
CA GLU A 38 -0.30 19.60 -3.91
C GLU A 38 -0.62 18.83 -2.62
N ARG A 39 0.43 18.25 -2.03
CA ARG A 39 0.42 17.72 -0.66
C ARG A 39 1.55 18.39 0.10
N THR A 40 1.24 19.00 1.23
CA THR A 40 2.20 19.74 2.05
C THR A 40 2.00 19.40 3.53
N SER A 41 3.09 19.21 4.27
CA SER A 41 3.07 19.11 5.72
C SER A 41 3.56 20.42 6.34
N VAL A 42 2.91 20.85 7.41
CA VAL A 42 3.27 22.05 8.19
C VAL A 42 3.25 21.73 9.68
N GLY A 43 4.03 22.48 10.46
CA GLY A 43 4.06 22.35 11.92
C GLY A 43 2.82 22.96 12.60
N ASP A 44 2.71 22.68 13.88
CA ASP A 44 1.65 23.18 14.76
C ASP A 44 1.88 24.65 15.16
N GLN A 45 2.09 25.51 14.17
CA GLN A 45 2.31 26.94 14.35
C GLN A 45 1.28 27.74 13.54
N ARG A 46 0.66 28.74 14.19
CA ARG A 46 -0.41 29.56 13.60
C ARG A 46 0.00 30.18 12.27
N GLU A 47 1.18 30.77 12.23
CA GLU A 47 1.71 31.47 11.06
C GLU A 47 1.89 30.51 9.89
N GLN A 48 2.46 29.35 10.13
CA GLN A 48 2.69 28.30 9.12
C GLN A 48 1.35 27.77 8.56
N ILE A 49 0.40 27.46 9.43
CA ILE A 49 -0.93 26.98 9.03
C ILE A 49 -1.64 28.06 8.21
N THR A 50 -1.64 29.33 8.69
CA THR A 50 -2.31 30.46 8.02
C THR A 50 -1.74 30.71 6.63
N GLU A 51 -0.42 30.71 6.49
CA GLU A 51 0.27 30.92 5.23
C GLU A 51 0.00 29.78 4.26
N ALA A 52 0.11 28.53 4.71
CA ALA A 52 -0.15 27.36 3.89
C ALA A 52 -1.60 27.32 3.38
N VAL A 53 -2.59 27.62 4.24
CA VAL A 53 -4.01 27.65 3.82
C VAL A 53 -4.24 28.75 2.78
N LYS A 54 -3.75 29.96 3.02
CA LYS A 54 -3.87 31.07 2.04
C LYS A 54 -3.23 30.75 0.69
N ARG A 55 -2.03 30.18 0.73
CA ARG A 55 -1.29 29.79 -0.48
C ARG A 55 -2.05 28.72 -1.26
N THR A 56 -2.46 27.65 -0.59
CA THR A 56 -3.18 26.56 -1.26
C THR A 56 -4.57 26.95 -1.72
N MET A 57 -5.28 27.81 -0.99
CA MET A 57 -6.55 28.40 -1.45
C MET A 57 -6.39 29.21 -2.74
N ASN A 58 -5.24 29.84 -2.98
CA ASN A 58 -5.01 30.57 -4.23
C ASN A 58 -4.80 29.62 -5.42
N GLN A 59 -4.33 28.40 -5.21
CA GLN A 59 -3.93 27.45 -6.24
C GLN A 59 -4.97 26.36 -6.51
N SER A 60 -5.90 26.14 -5.58
CA SER A 60 -6.85 25.03 -5.61
C SER A 60 -8.28 25.49 -5.36
N ASP A 61 -9.23 24.67 -5.83
CA ASP A 61 -10.67 24.87 -5.60
C ASP A 61 -11.09 24.34 -4.22
N VAL A 62 -10.37 23.30 -3.76
CA VAL A 62 -10.60 22.63 -2.48
C VAL A 62 -9.28 22.49 -1.71
N VAL A 63 -9.29 22.79 -0.43
CA VAL A 63 -8.17 22.54 0.49
C VAL A 63 -8.65 21.63 1.61
N ILE A 64 -7.99 20.50 1.83
CA ILE A 64 -8.31 19.58 2.91
C ILE A 64 -7.15 19.57 3.91
N LEU A 65 -7.43 19.94 5.13
CA LEU A 65 -6.50 19.88 6.25
C LEU A 65 -6.77 18.64 7.10
N THR A 66 -5.74 18.01 7.65
CA THR A 66 -5.85 16.93 8.64
C THR A 66 -4.83 17.15 9.76
N GLY A 67 -5.28 17.10 11.02
CA GLY A 67 -4.44 17.28 12.20
C GLY A 67 -4.79 18.55 13.03
N GLY A 68 -4.27 18.60 14.26
CA GLY A 68 -4.38 19.75 15.17
C GLY A 68 -5.80 20.08 15.63
N LEU A 69 -6.73 19.10 15.71
CA LEU A 69 -8.11 19.25 16.19
C LEU A 69 -8.37 18.61 17.56
N GLY A 70 -7.36 18.03 18.19
CA GLY A 70 -7.47 17.42 19.51
C GLY A 70 -7.72 18.42 20.64
N PRO A 71 -7.78 17.93 21.90
CA PRO A 71 -8.09 18.76 23.06
C PRO A 71 -6.86 19.42 23.71
N THR A 72 -5.65 19.17 23.18
CA THR A 72 -4.40 19.60 23.81
C THR A 72 -4.00 21.03 23.40
N LYS A 73 -2.95 21.58 23.99
CA LYS A 73 -2.59 22.98 23.75
C LYS A 73 -1.93 23.22 22.41
N ASP A 74 -1.32 22.20 21.88
CA ASP A 74 -0.71 22.13 20.55
C ASP A 74 -1.75 22.00 19.42
N ASP A 75 -2.98 21.59 19.75
CA ASP A 75 -4.09 21.55 18.79
C ASP A 75 -4.66 22.96 18.50
N ILE A 76 -3.97 23.69 17.65
CA ILE A 76 -4.30 25.10 17.36
C ILE A 76 -5.05 25.33 16.05
N THR A 77 -5.22 24.30 15.22
CA THR A 77 -5.83 24.40 13.88
C THR A 77 -7.20 25.07 13.91
N LYS A 78 -8.07 24.65 14.83
CA LYS A 78 -9.42 25.21 14.99
C LYS A 78 -9.42 26.72 15.24
N LYS A 79 -8.56 27.18 16.16
CA LYS A 79 -8.43 28.60 16.51
C LYS A 79 -7.84 29.40 15.36
N THR A 80 -6.82 28.85 14.70
CA THR A 80 -6.18 29.47 13.55
C THR A 80 -7.16 29.66 12.39
N LEU A 81 -7.99 28.64 12.10
CA LEU A 81 -9.00 28.74 11.06
C LEU A 81 -10.12 29.74 11.45
N ALA A 82 -10.55 29.78 12.71
CA ALA A 82 -11.51 30.78 13.17
C ALA A 82 -10.99 32.21 12.91
N GLU A 83 -9.75 32.48 13.27
CA GLU A 83 -9.12 33.80 13.04
C GLU A 83 -8.96 34.08 11.53
N LEU A 84 -8.49 33.10 10.74
CA LEU A 84 -8.30 33.22 9.29
C LEU A 84 -9.59 33.61 8.57
N PHE A 85 -10.72 33.00 8.97
CA PHE A 85 -12.05 33.29 8.40
C PHE A 85 -12.83 34.41 9.14
N GLY A 86 -12.18 35.14 10.06
CA GLY A 86 -12.79 36.24 10.77
C GLY A 86 -13.99 35.82 11.62
N SER A 87 -13.96 34.63 12.21
CA SER A 87 -15.06 34.00 12.92
C SER A 87 -14.74 33.83 14.41
N ARG A 88 -15.77 33.86 15.24
CA ARG A 88 -15.67 33.49 16.67
C ARG A 88 -15.94 31.98 16.83
N LEU A 89 -15.41 31.40 17.89
CA LEU A 89 -15.77 30.06 18.32
C LEU A 89 -17.11 30.08 19.05
N VAL A 90 -17.97 29.13 18.69
CA VAL A 90 -19.28 28.88 19.31
C VAL A 90 -19.40 27.41 19.67
N CYS A 91 -20.19 27.11 20.73
CA CYS A 91 -20.44 25.73 21.11
C CYS A 91 -21.51 25.12 20.18
N ASP A 92 -21.20 24.00 19.52
CA ASP A 92 -22.20 23.19 18.85
C ASP A 92 -22.78 22.18 19.85
N GLN A 93 -24.09 22.29 20.09
CA GLN A 93 -24.76 21.49 21.13
C GLN A 93 -24.82 20.00 20.72
N THR A 94 -24.96 19.68 19.44
CA THR A 94 -24.99 18.29 18.93
C THR A 94 -23.67 17.61 19.20
N VAL A 95 -22.56 18.29 18.90
CA VAL A 95 -21.21 17.81 19.21
C VAL A 95 -20.98 17.67 20.70
N ALA A 96 -21.40 18.66 21.51
CA ALA A 96 -21.24 18.62 22.96
C ALA A 96 -21.95 17.41 23.60
N ASP A 97 -23.19 17.15 23.18
CA ASP A 97 -23.97 16.01 23.67
C ASP A 97 -23.42 14.67 23.21
N HIS A 98 -22.85 14.61 21.97
CA HIS A 98 -22.20 13.44 21.47
C HIS A 98 -20.90 13.12 22.24
N VAL A 99 -20.04 14.11 22.43
CA VAL A 99 -18.77 13.97 23.16
C VAL A 99 -19.05 13.53 24.60
N ARG A 100 -20.03 14.15 25.27
CA ARG A 100 -20.42 13.77 26.62
C ARG A 100 -20.82 12.29 26.68
N ARG A 101 -21.78 11.87 25.86
CA ARG A 101 -22.24 10.46 25.82
C ARG A 101 -21.11 9.47 25.54
N MET A 102 -20.23 9.80 24.60
CA MET A 102 -19.10 8.93 24.24
C MET A 102 -18.13 8.75 25.42
N LEU A 103 -17.83 9.83 26.16
CA LEU A 103 -16.91 9.78 27.29
C LEU A 103 -17.54 9.06 28.50
N GLU A 104 -18.83 9.37 28.81
CA GLU A 104 -19.58 8.69 29.87
C GLU A 104 -19.64 7.17 29.62
N ALA A 105 -19.88 6.73 28.39
CA ALA A 105 -19.89 5.31 28.02
C ALA A 105 -18.53 4.61 28.24
N ARG A 106 -17.44 5.38 28.26
CA ARG A 106 -16.07 4.89 28.51
C ARG A 106 -15.62 5.11 29.95
N GLY A 107 -16.45 5.67 30.82
CA GLY A 107 -16.11 6.01 32.20
C GLY A 107 -15.09 7.16 32.30
N ILE A 108 -15.01 8.02 31.30
CA ILE A 108 -14.07 9.15 31.24
C ILE A 108 -14.84 10.43 31.67
N GLU A 109 -14.22 11.21 32.53
CA GLU A 109 -14.78 12.48 33.00
C GLU A 109 -14.91 13.50 31.86
N TYR A 110 -16.09 14.15 31.75
CA TYR A 110 -16.35 15.23 30.80
C TYR A 110 -15.78 16.55 31.36
N ASN A 111 -14.45 16.69 31.28
CA ASN A 111 -13.73 17.86 31.78
C ASN A 111 -13.79 19.06 30.81
N ARG A 112 -13.13 20.17 31.18
CA ARG A 112 -13.11 21.40 30.37
C ARG A 112 -12.52 21.16 28.97
N LEU A 113 -11.41 20.43 28.84
CA LEU A 113 -10.78 20.19 27.57
C LEU A 113 -11.70 19.41 26.62
N ASN A 114 -12.44 18.46 27.16
CA ASN A 114 -13.43 17.69 26.38
C ASN A 114 -14.64 18.56 25.97
N ARG A 115 -15.07 19.51 26.80
CA ARG A 115 -16.10 20.49 26.41
C ARG A 115 -15.65 21.40 25.27
N ASP A 116 -14.38 21.82 25.29
CA ASP A 116 -13.79 22.69 24.27
C ASP A 116 -13.71 21.99 22.88
N GLN A 117 -13.87 20.67 22.82
CA GLN A 117 -13.99 19.94 21.54
C GLN A 117 -15.24 20.38 20.75
N ALA A 118 -16.32 20.71 21.42
CA ALA A 118 -17.55 21.18 20.80
C ALA A 118 -17.51 22.66 20.34
N LEU A 119 -16.43 23.39 20.65
CA LEU A 119 -16.23 24.74 20.12
C LEU A 119 -15.81 24.66 18.64
N VAL A 120 -16.57 25.32 17.77
CA VAL A 120 -16.32 25.38 16.33
C VAL A 120 -16.45 26.82 15.83
N PRO A 121 -15.76 27.22 14.73
CA PRO A 121 -15.98 28.56 14.14
C PRO A 121 -17.43 28.73 13.68
N ALA A 122 -18.04 29.84 14.06
CA ALA A 122 -19.46 30.14 13.75
C ALA A 122 -19.76 30.18 12.25
N CYS A 123 -18.76 30.40 11.41
CA CYS A 123 -18.89 30.45 9.96
C CYS A 123 -18.76 29.11 9.28
N CYS A 124 -18.39 28.03 9.99
CA CYS A 124 -18.24 26.71 9.36
C CYS A 124 -19.54 25.90 9.42
N THR A 125 -19.69 24.99 8.49
CA THR A 125 -20.62 23.87 8.62
C THR A 125 -19.90 22.74 9.35
N VAL A 126 -20.48 22.26 10.45
CA VAL A 126 -19.93 21.16 11.24
C VAL A 126 -20.11 19.86 10.46
N LEU A 127 -19.02 19.10 10.31
CA LEU A 127 -19.05 17.73 9.83
C LEU A 127 -19.07 16.81 11.05
N PHE A 128 -20.16 16.10 11.23
CA PHE A 128 -20.39 15.31 12.44
C PHE A 128 -19.51 14.07 12.47
N ASN A 129 -18.67 13.96 13.50
CA ASN A 129 -17.79 12.81 13.71
C ASN A 129 -18.47 11.79 14.63
N ALA A 130 -19.09 10.77 14.07
CA ALA A 130 -19.74 9.71 14.84
C ALA A 130 -18.73 8.79 15.58
N HIS A 131 -17.46 8.82 15.22
CA HIS A 131 -16.44 7.87 15.67
C HIS A 131 -15.41 8.47 16.64
N GLY A 132 -15.43 9.79 16.84
CA GLY A 132 -14.47 10.48 17.70
C GLY A 132 -15.04 11.74 18.34
N THR A 133 -14.18 12.46 19.06
CA THR A 133 -14.57 13.67 19.81
C THR A 133 -14.36 14.96 19.04
N ALA A 134 -13.49 14.96 18.04
CA ALA A 134 -13.17 16.14 17.24
C ALA A 134 -14.05 16.19 15.98
N PRO A 135 -14.96 17.18 15.85
CA PRO A 135 -15.76 17.33 14.63
C PRO A 135 -14.87 17.78 13.47
N GLY A 136 -15.24 17.41 12.24
CA GLY A 136 -14.71 18.06 11.05
C GLY A 136 -15.39 19.43 10.84
N MET A 137 -14.76 20.28 10.04
CA MET A 137 -15.25 21.62 9.74
C MET A 137 -15.17 21.89 8.24
N TRP A 138 -16.23 22.45 7.68
CA TRP A 138 -16.35 22.83 6.28
C TRP A 138 -16.55 24.34 6.17
N PHE A 139 -15.68 24.99 5.43
CA PHE A 139 -15.72 26.42 5.17
C PHE A 139 -15.91 26.68 3.69
N GLU A 140 -16.69 27.69 3.33
CA GLU A 140 -16.81 28.17 1.96
C GLU A 140 -16.47 29.67 1.90
N GLN A 141 -15.57 30.04 1.01
CA GLN A 141 -15.20 31.42 0.78
C GLN A 141 -14.78 31.62 -0.70
N ASN A 142 -15.36 32.62 -1.35
CA ASN A 142 -15.03 33.00 -2.72
C ASN A 142 -15.12 31.84 -3.74
N GLY A 143 -16.12 30.98 -3.59
CA GLY A 143 -16.34 29.80 -4.42
C GLY A 143 -15.41 28.61 -4.14
N LYS A 144 -14.50 28.73 -3.19
CA LYS A 144 -13.55 27.71 -2.74
C LYS A 144 -14.02 27.04 -1.45
N VAL A 145 -13.55 25.82 -1.23
CA VAL A 145 -13.89 25.00 -0.07
C VAL A 145 -12.63 24.74 0.73
N VAL A 146 -12.72 24.89 2.05
CA VAL A 146 -11.68 24.46 3.00
C VAL A 146 -12.31 23.49 3.98
N VAL A 147 -11.72 22.31 4.11
CA VAL A 147 -12.18 21.25 5.03
C VAL A 147 -11.09 21.00 6.05
N SER A 148 -11.43 20.91 7.33
CA SER A 148 -10.49 20.50 8.37
C SER A 148 -10.98 19.24 9.05
N LEU A 149 -10.10 18.22 9.15
CA LEU A 149 -10.37 16.88 9.63
C LEU A 149 -9.45 16.50 10.79
N PRO A 150 -9.85 15.59 11.68
CA PRO A 150 -9.00 15.06 12.74
C PRO A 150 -7.73 14.40 12.19
N GLY A 151 -6.67 14.35 13.01
CA GLY A 151 -5.43 13.63 12.72
C GLY A 151 -5.55 12.10 12.85
N VAL A 152 -6.51 11.60 13.63
CA VAL A 152 -6.73 10.16 13.82
C VAL A 152 -7.22 9.53 12.52
N PRO A 153 -6.47 8.57 11.94
CA PRO A 153 -6.77 8.04 10.60
C PRO A 153 -8.18 7.46 10.46
N PHE A 154 -8.63 6.72 11.46
CA PHE A 154 -9.95 6.11 11.47
C PHE A 154 -11.09 7.16 11.44
N GLU A 155 -10.97 8.23 12.21
CA GLU A 155 -11.94 9.33 12.24
C GLU A 155 -11.95 10.11 10.92
N MET A 156 -10.77 10.43 10.41
CA MET A 156 -10.57 11.10 9.12
C MET A 156 -11.21 10.33 7.96
N GLU A 157 -10.99 9.03 7.91
CA GLU A 157 -11.50 8.15 6.84
C GLU A 157 -13.04 8.14 6.79
N HIS A 158 -13.69 8.03 7.97
CA HIS A 158 -15.15 8.08 8.06
C HIS A 158 -15.69 9.46 7.68
N LEU A 159 -15.08 10.53 8.16
CA LEU A 159 -15.50 11.89 7.79
C LEU A 159 -15.32 12.15 6.29
N MET A 160 -14.25 11.65 5.68
CA MET A 160 -14.07 11.71 4.22
C MET A 160 -15.21 11.00 3.49
N THR A 161 -15.53 9.77 3.91
CA THR A 161 -16.53 8.92 3.22
C THR A 161 -17.94 9.45 3.41
N ASP A 162 -18.32 9.77 4.64
CA ASP A 162 -19.71 10.00 5.03
C ASP A 162 -20.13 11.47 4.88
N GLU A 163 -19.19 12.41 5.02
CA GLU A 163 -19.48 13.84 5.05
C GLU A 163 -18.84 14.63 3.90
N VAL A 164 -17.53 14.47 3.69
CA VAL A 164 -16.78 15.31 2.72
C VAL A 164 -17.09 14.95 1.29
N MET A 165 -16.93 13.65 0.92
CA MET A 165 -17.10 13.24 -0.45
C MET A 165 -18.51 13.43 -1.00
N PRO A 166 -19.60 13.14 -0.26
CA PRO A 166 -20.96 13.47 -0.71
C PRO A 166 -21.16 14.97 -0.97
N ARG A 167 -20.65 15.85 -0.09
CA ARG A 167 -20.76 17.31 -0.25
C ARG A 167 -19.95 17.81 -1.45
N LEU A 168 -18.73 17.33 -1.66
CA LEU A 168 -17.93 17.69 -2.83
C LEU A 168 -18.63 17.27 -4.14
N LYS A 169 -19.19 16.06 -4.20
CA LYS A 169 -19.94 15.59 -5.37
C LYS A 169 -21.21 16.41 -5.63
N ALA A 170 -21.90 16.83 -4.59
CA ALA A 170 -23.09 17.67 -4.73
C ALA A 170 -22.74 19.11 -5.16
N ARG A 171 -21.58 19.64 -4.69
CA ARG A 171 -21.15 21.01 -4.91
C ARG A 171 -20.50 21.26 -6.26
N PHE A 172 -19.79 20.26 -6.79
CA PHE A 172 -18.99 20.39 -8.00
C PHE A 172 -19.38 19.38 -9.08
N SER A 173 -19.40 19.81 -10.33
CA SER A 173 -19.50 18.90 -11.48
C SER A 173 -18.14 18.23 -11.69
N LEU A 174 -18.01 17.00 -11.21
CA LEU A 174 -16.76 16.26 -11.27
C LEU A 174 -16.64 15.50 -12.61
N ARG A 175 -15.50 15.64 -13.28
CA ARG A 175 -15.14 14.80 -14.42
C ARG A 175 -14.40 13.57 -13.94
N GLN A 176 -14.52 12.47 -14.67
CA GLN A 176 -13.86 11.24 -14.28
C GLN A 176 -12.34 11.32 -14.48
N ILE A 177 -11.62 10.72 -13.55
CA ILE A 177 -10.21 10.33 -13.72
C ILE A 177 -10.22 8.81 -13.83
N VAL A 178 -9.62 8.29 -14.90
CA VAL A 178 -9.52 6.83 -15.10
C VAL A 178 -8.08 6.42 -14.94
N HIS A 179 -7.83 5.49 -14.04
CA HIS A 179 -6.55 4.80 -13.89
C HIS A 179 -6.76 3.31 -14.09
N ARG A 180 -5.91 2.69 -14.91
CA ARG A 180 -5.79 1.26 -15.03
C ARG A 180 -4.34 0.87 -14.92
N THR A 181 -4.07 -0.24 -14.27
CA THR A 181 -2.71 -0.72 -14.03
C THR A 181 -2.55 -2.13 -14.57
N LEU A 182 -1.55 -2.33 -15.42
CA LEU A 182 -1.06 -3.63 -15.86
C LEU A 182 0.15 -4.01 -15.01
N ILE A 183 0.20 -5.22 -14.52
CA ILE A 183 1.30 -5.73 -13.69
C ILE A 183 2.18 -6.61 -14.55
N THR A 184 3.48 -6.34 -14.54
CA THR A 184 4.48 -7.14 -15.26
C THR A 184 5.55 -7.65 -14.31
N ALA A 185 6.16 -8.80 -14.65
CA ALA A 185 7.34 -9.34 -13.96
C ALA A 185 8.32 -9.99 -14.93
N GLY A 186 9.51 -10.28 -14.43
CA GLY A 186 10.55 -10.97 -15.21
C GLY A 186 11.43 -10.06 -16.06
N LEU A 187 11.14 -8.74 -16.11
CA LEU A 187 11.99 -7.74 -16.76
C LEU A 187 12.35 -6.62 -15.78
N ALA A 188 13.57 -6.12 -15.89
CA ALA A 188 13.94 -4.85 -15.26
C ALA A 188 13.19 -3.69 -15.96
N GLU A 189 12.95 -2.60 -15.24
CA GLU A 189 12.21 -1.42 -15.75
C GLU A 189 12.78 -0.90 -17.07
N SER A 190 14.10 -0.74 -17.18
CA SER A 190 14.76 -0.26 -18.40
C SER A 190 14.56 -1.18 -19.59
N MET A 191 14.64 -2.51 -19.38
CA MET A 191 14.41 -3.50 -20.42
C MET A 191 12.94 -3.54 -20.86
N LEU A 192 12.02 -3.35 -19.91
CA LEU A 192 10.60 -3.25 -20.20
C LEU A 192 10.32 -2.01 -21.04
N ALA A 193 10.84 -0.84 -20.63
CA ALA A 193 10.68 0.43 -21.34
C ALA A 193 11.21 0.35 -22.79
N GLU A 194 12.40 -0.21 -22.98
CA GLU A 194 12.96 -0.42 -24.32
C GLU A 194 12.05 -1.32 -25.18
N LYS A 195 11.55 -2.39 -24.61
CA LYS A 195 10.72 -3.38 -25.33
C LYS A 195 9.35 -2.82 -25.75
N ILE A 196 8.79 -1.86 -25.01
CA ILE A 196 7.46 -1.27 -25.27
C ILE A 196 7.53 0.14 -25.86
N ALA A 197 8.73 0.67 -26.17
CA ALA A 197 8.94 2.05 -26.60
C ALA A 197 8.05 2.47 -27.78
N ASP A 198 7.91 1.64 -28.81
CA ASP A 198 7.07 1.96 -29.98
C ASP A 198 5.59 2.05 -29.61
N TRP A 199 5.12 1.19 -28.72
CA TRP A 199 3.76 1.23 -28.21
C TRP A 199 3.54 2.47 -27.34
N GLU A 200 4.47 2.80 -26.45
CA GLU A 200 4.41 3.98 -25.60
C GLU A 200 4.34 5.27 -26.44
N ASN A 201 5.19 5.39 -27.46
CA ASN A 201 5.22 6.54 -28.37
C ASN A 201 3.94 6.67 -29.23
N ALA A 202 3.21 5.58 -29.43
CA ALA A 202 1.95 5.56 -30.18
C ALA A 202 0.70 5.80 -29.31
N LEU A 203 0.86 5.99 -27.98
CA LEU A 203 -0.27 6.27 -27.10
C LEU A 203 -0.98 7.58 -27.47
N PRO A 204 -2.31 7.62 -27.36
CA PRO A 204 -3.05 8.88 -27.49
C PRO A 204 -2.53 9.94 -26.51
N PRO A 205 -2.42 11.23 -26.90
CA PRO A 205 -1.82 12.28 -26.07
C PRO A 205 -2.49 12.53 -24.72
N TYR A 206 -3.74 12.12 -24.56
CA TYR A 206 -4.48 12.23 -23.30
C TYR A 206 -4.27 11.05 -22.34
N LEU A 207 -3.57 10.00 -22.78
CA LEU A 207 -3.18 8.87 -21.94
C LEU A 207 -1.75 9.07 -21.43
N HIS A 208 -1.59 8.99 -20.14
CA HIS A 208 -0.29 9.13 -19.47
C HIS A 208 0.16 7.79 -18.90
N LEU A 209 1.31 7.30 -19.38
CA LEU A 209 1.95 6.10 -18.85
C LEU A 209 2.84 6.46 -17.66
N ALA A 210 2.77 5.64 -16.60
CA ALA A 210 3.70 5.68 -15.49
C ALA A 210 4.25 4.28 -15.21
N TYR A 211 5.57 4.20 -15.03
CA TYR A 211 6.26 3.01 -14.54
C TYR A 211 6.32 3.08 -13.01
N LEU A 212 5.85 2.04 -12.35
CA LEU A 212 5.80 1.94 -10.88
C LEU A 212 6.53 0.67 -10.44
N PRO A 213 7.87 0.72 -10.32
CA PRO A 213 8.66 -0.44 -9.94
C PRO A 213 8.42 -0.84 -8.49
N ALA A 214 8.41 -2.15 -8.25
CA ALA A 214 8.40 -2.76 -6.93
C ALA A 214 9.22 -4.06 -6.98
N PRO A 215 9.60 -4.64 -5.83
CA PRO A 215 10.36 -5.88 -5.81
C PRO A 215 9.71 -6.98 -6.66
N GLY A 216 10.43 -7.45 -7.70
CA GLY A 216 9.98 -8.51 -8.61
C GLY A 216 8.92 -8.14 -9.64
N VAL A 217 8.38 -6.92 -9.63
CA VAL A 217 7.34 -6.48 -10.56
C VAL A 217 7.55 -5.04 -11.02
N VAL A 218 7.07 -4.73 -12.23
CA VAL A 218 6.90 -3.35 -12.70
C VAL A 218 5.42 -3.17 -13.05
N ARG A 219 4.77 -2.18 -12.44
CA ARG A 219 3.39 -1.84 -12.76
C ARG A 219 3.38 -0.73 -13.80
N LEU A 220 2.66 -0.92 -14.88
CA LEU A 220 2.42 0.06 -15.93
C LEU A 220 1.04 0.66 -15.72
N ARG A 221 0.97 1.92 -15.31
CA ARG A 221 -0.30 2.61 -15.08
C ARG A 221 -0.60 3.56 -16.22
N LEU A 222 -1.71 3.32 -16.93
CA LEU A 222 -2.31 4.31 -17.82
C LEU A 222 -3.30 5.17 -17.06
N SER A 223 -3.19 6.48 -17.25
CA SER A 223 -4.05 7.47 -16.60
C SER A 223 -4.62 8.44 -17.62
N ALA A 224 -5.91 8.76 -17.49
CA ALA A 224 -6.54 9.86 -18.22
C ALA A 224 -7.27 10.76 -17.23
N TYR A 225 -7.11 12.07 -17.41
CA TYR A 225 -7.65 13.10 -16.53
C TYR A 225 -8.72 13.91 -17.25
N GLU A 226 -9.77 14.32 -16.51
CA GLU A 226 -10.85 15.20 -16.99
C GLU A 226 -11.56 14.70 -18.25
N VAL A 227 -11.78 13.39 -18.34
CA VAL A 227 -12.39 12.74 -19.49
C VAL A 227 -13.88 12.51 -19.32
N GLU A 228 -14.61 12.43 -20.43
CA GLU A 228 -16.02 12.08 -20.45
C GLU A 228 -16.20 10.62 -20.87
N GLY A 229 -16.83 9.84 -19.98
CA GLY A 229 -17.52 8.61 -20.31
C GLY A 229 -16.72 7.33 -20.47
N GLU A 230 -17.42 6.29 -20.81
CA GLU A 230 -16.98 4.90 -20.97
C GLU A 230 -15.91 4.71 -22.08
N SER A 231 -15.85 5.62 -23.06
CA SER A 231 -14.95 5.50 -24.21
C SER A 231 -13.47 5.45 -23.81
N VAL A 232 -13.09 6.14 -22.74
CA VAL A 232 -11.68 6.18 -22.27
C VAL A 232 -11.28 4.90 -21.58
N SER A 233 -12.16 4.30 -20.78
CA SER A 233 -11.91 2.99 -20.17
C SER A 233 -11.71 1.93 -21.25
N HIS A 234 -12.55 1.91 -22.28
CA HIS A 234 -12.41 0.99 -23.41
C HIS A 234 -11.10 1.24 -24.19
N GLU A 235 -10.69 2.52 -24.36
CA GLU A 235 -9.42 2.84 -25.00
C GLU A 235 -8.23 2.30 -24.20
N ILE A 236 -8.22 2.50 -22.88
CA ILE A 236 -7.16 1.94 -22.02
C ILE A 236 -7.13 0.42 -22.11
N ASP A 237 -8.29 -0.24 -22.06
CA ASP A 237 -8.38 -1.69 -22.19
C ASP A 237 -7.86 -2.18 -23.56
N ARG A 238 -8.14 -1.44 -24.64
CA ARG A 238 -7.60 -1.70 -25.98
C ARG A 238 -6.07 -1.55 -26.01
N GLN A 239 -5.53 -0.52 -25.39
CA GLN A 239 -4.09 -0.28 -25.31
C GLN A 239 -3.39 -1.40 -24.52
N PHE A 240 -3.94 -1.82 -23.40
CA PHE A 240 -3.39 -2.93 -22.65
C PHE A 240 -3.52 -4.28 -23.39
N ALA A 241 -4.60 -4.51 -24.13
CA ALA A 241 -4.69 -5.69 -24.98
C ALA A 241 -3.65 -5.71 -26.11
N ALA A 242 -3.31 -4.55 -26.67
CA ALA A 242 -2.20 -4.41 -27.61
C ALA A 242 -0.85 -4.70 -26.95
N LEU A 243 -0.63 -4.14 -25.75
CA LEU A 243 0.59 -4.36 -24.98
C LEU A 243 0.79 -5.84 -24.59
N GLN A 244 -0.27 -6.54 -24.20
CA GLN A 244 -0.22 -7.96 -23.90
C GLN A 244 0.27 -8.81 -25.07
N ARG A 245 0.02 -8.40 -26.32
CA ARG A 245 0.54 -9.11 -27.53
C ARG A 245 2.04 -8.88 -27.71
N ILE A 246 2.56 -7.74 -27.24
CA ILE A 246 4.00 -7.39 -27.33
C ILE A 246 4.79 -8.12 -26.25
N ILE A 247 4.25 -8.21 -25.04
CA ILE A 247 4.93 -8.76 -23.86
C ILE A 247 4.13 -9.89 -23.16
N PRO A 248 3.60 -10.90 -23.88
CA PRO A 248 2.64 -11.88 -23.33
C PRO A 248 3.19 -12.66 -22.13
N ARG A 249 4.49 -12.97 -22.12
CA ARG A 249 5.14 -13.76 -21.06
C ARG A 249 5.42 -12.97 -19.78
N TYR A 250 5.30 -11.65 -19.83
CA TYR A 250 5.67 -10.77 -18.72
C TYR A 250 4.44 -10.18 -18.01
N VAL A 251 3.25 -10.30 -18.59
CA VAL A 251 2.01 -9.78 -17.98
C VAL A 251 1.49 -10.75 -16.93
N LEU A 252 1.29 -10.25 -15.72
CA LEU A 252 0.76 -11.01 -14.59
C LEU A 252 -0.74 -10.81 -14.37
N GLY A 253 -1.26 -9.64 -14.71
CA GLY A 253 -2.65 -9.27 -14.44
C GLY A 253 -2.86 -7.76 -14.41
N PHE A 254 -4.00 -7.37 -13.89
CA PHE A 254 -4.45 -5.98 -13.86
C PHE A 254 -4.68 -5.47 -12.45
N GLU A 255 -4.71 -4.15 -12.33
CA GLU A 255 -5.06 -3.39 -11.14
C GLU A 255 -4.05 -3.51 -10.00
N ARG A 256 -4.50 -3.91 -8.80
CA ARG A 256 -3.67 -3.95 -7.61
C ARG A 256 -3.24 -5.36 -7.21
N ALA A 257 -3.47 -6.34 -8.07
CA ALA A 257 -3.10 -7.71 -7.73
C ALA A 257 -1.63 -7.78 -7.29
N THR A 258 -1.40 -8.31 -6.12
CA THR A 258 -0.07 -8.61 -5.61
C THR A 258 0.34 -10.00 -6.07
N MET A 259 1.65 -10.31 -6.05
CA MET A 259 2.12 -11.64 -6.44
C MET A 259 1.48 -12.74 -5.57
N GLN A 260 1.30 -12.48 -4.27
CA GLN A 260 0.62 -13.44 -3.37
C GLN A 260 -0.84 -13.63 -3.73
N GLU A 261 -1.58 -12.59 -4.17
CA GLU A 261 -2.96 -12.74 -4.63
C GLU A 261 -3.06 -13.52 -5.95
N ILE A 262 -2.11 -13.34 -6.84
CA ILE A 262 -2.04 -14.13 -8.08
C ILE A 262 -1.83 -15.60 -7.76
N VAL A 263 -0.85 -15.93 -6.90
CA VAL A 263 -0.59 -17.30 -6.46
C VAL A 263 -1.78 -17.88 -5.68
N HIS A 264 -2.39 -17.11 -4.79
CA HIS A 264 -3.62 -17.47 -4.08
C HIS A 264 -4.73 -17.91 -5.05
N ASN A 265 -5.01 -17.09 -6.05
CA ASN A 265 -6.05 -17.38 -7.04
C ASN A 265 -5.72 -18.64 -7.85
N LEU A 266 -4.47 -18.81 -8.27
CA LEU A 266 -4.02 -19.99 -9.00
C LEU A 266 -4.21 -21.27 -8.19
N LEU A 267 -3.73 -21.30 -6.94
CA LEU A 267 -3.84 -22.46 -6.06
C LEU A 267 -5.30 -22.78 -5.73
N THR A 268 -6.11 -21.76 -5.43
CA THR A 268 -7.53 -21.93 -5.11
C THR A 268 -8.32 -22.49 -6.29
N GLN A 269 -8.15 -21.91 -7.48
CA GLN A 269 -8.83 -22.36 -8.70
C GLN A 269 -8.47 -23.79 -9.08
N ARG A 270 -7.21 -24.17 -8.86
CA ARG A 270 -6.70 -25.53 -9.19
C ARG A 270 -6.86 -26.54 -8.06
N ARG A 271 -7.31 -26.09 -6.88
CA ARG A 271 -7.42 -26.89 -5.66
C ARG A 271 -6.08 -27.56 -5.28
N GLN A 272 -4.99 -26.83 -5.49
CA GLN A 272 -3.63 -27.24 -5.18
C GLN A 272 -3.19 -26.63 -3.86
N THR A 273 -2.28 -27.31 -3.16
CA THR A 273 -1.85 -26.98 -1.81
C THR A 273 -0.39 -26.49 -1.77
N LEU A 274 -0.05 -25.69 -0.76
CA LEU A 274 1.24 -25.04 -0.60
C LEU A 274 1.80 -25.21 0.80
N ALA A 275 3.12 -25.42 0.88
CA ALA A 275 3.92 -25.28 2.10
C ALA A 275 5.09 -24.31 1.88
N THR A 276 5.63 -23.75 2.99
CA THR A 276 6.84 -22.91 2.94
C THR A 276 7.93 -23.42 3.85
N ALA A 277 9.21 -23.28 3.44
CA ALA A 277 10.40 -23.58 4.22
C ALA A 277 11.34 -22.38 4.17
N GLU A 278 11.31 -21.54 5.19
CA GLU A 278 11.96 -20.24 5.21
C GLU A 278 13.16 -20.22 6.15
N SER A 279 14.27 -19.62 5.69
CA SER A 279 15.42 -19.31 6.52
C SER A 279 15.60 -17.79 6.59
N CYS A 280 16.29 -17.18 5.62
CA CYS A 280 16.58 -15.74 5.65
C CYS A 280 15.34 -14.84 5.57
N THR A 281 14.22 -15.30 5.05
CA THR A 281 12.94 -14.56 4.97
C THR A 281 12.13 -14.62 6.26
N GLY A 282 12.47 -15.53 7.18
CA GLY A 282 11.98 -15.52 8.56
C GLY A 282 10.47 -15.69 8.73
N GLY A 283 9.77 -16.32 7.80
CA GLY A 283 8.31 -16.47 7.80
C GLY A 283 7.55 -15.40 6.98
N SER A 284 8.27 -14.51 6.28
CA SER A 284 7.65 -13.44 5.49
C SER A 284 6.75 -13.97 4.38
N ILE A 285 7.11 -15.09 3.74
CA ILE A 285 6.29 -15.71 2.68
C ILE A 285 5.02 -16.30 3.28
N ALA A 286 5.15 -17.07 4.37
CA ALA A 286 4.02 -17.64 5.11
C ALA A 286 3.05 -16.54 5.59
N ALA A 287 3.59 -15.45 6.17
CA ALA A 287 2.80 -14.31 6.64
C ALA A 287 1.99 -13.64 5.52
N ARG A 288 2.56 -13.52 4.31
CA ARG A 288 1.85 -12.95 3.15
C ARG A 288 0.65 -13.78 2.72
N PHE A 289 0.73 -15.10 2.82
CA PHE A 289 -0.41 -15.99 2.51
C PHE A 289 -1.43 -16.01 3.64
N THR A 290 -1.00 -16.12 4.89
CA THR A 290 -1.91 -16.18 6.03
C THR A 290 -2.65 -14.87 6.30
N ALA A 291 -2.16 -13.75 5.80
CA ALA A 291 -2.87 -12.46 5.81
C ALA A 291 -4.08 -12.43 4.85
N MET A 292 -4.22 -13.43 3.97
CA MET A 292 -5.30 -13.46 2.97
C MET A 292 -6.49 -14.29 3.48
N PRO A 293 -7.73 -13.76 3.41
CA PRO A 293 -8.91 -14.56 3.72
C PRO A 293 -9.00 -15.80 2.81
N GLY A 294 -9.32 -16.95 3.40
CA GLY A 294 -9.43 -18.21 2.67
C GLY A 294 -8.11 -18.96 2.45
N ALA A 295 -6.99 -18.50 2.98
CA ALA A 295 -5.69 -19.16 2.84
C ALA A 295 -5.67 -20.60 3.37
N SER A 296 -6.50 -20.93 4.36
CA SER A 296 -6.62 -22.29 4.92
C SER A 296 -7.08 -23.35 3.91
N ALA A 297 -7.63 -22.94 2.78
CA ALA A 297 -8.04 -23.86 1.72
C ALA A 297 -6.84 -24.48 0.96
N TYR A 298 -5.67 -23.81 0.98
CA TYR A 298 -4.50 -24.26 0.23
C TYR A 298 -3.18 -24.21 1.00
N PHE A 299 -3.04 -23.33 2.00
CA PHE A 299 -1.80 -23.18 2.76
C PHE A 299 -1.77 -24.15 3.94
N LEU A 300 -0.93 -25.20 3.86
CA LEU A 300 -0.91 -26.28 4.83
C LEU A 300 0.03 -26.01 6.01
N CYS A 301 1.25 -25.48 5.70
CA CYS A 301 2.28 -25.33 6.73
C CYS A 301 3.35 -24.32 6.30
N GLY A 302 3.88 -23.56 7.27
CA GLY A 302 5.07 -22.74 7.11
C GLY A 302 6.12 -23.14 8.16
N VAL A 303 7.31 -23.57 7.70
CA VAL A 303 8.44 -23.93 8.56
C VAL A 303 9.50 -22.82 8.48
N VAL A 304 9.85 -22.22 9.61
CA VAL A 304 11.00 -21.32 9.73
C VAL A 304 12.18 -22.11 10.27
N ALA A 305 13.00 -22.66 9.35
CA ALA A 305 14.20 -23.45 9.67
C ALA A 305 15.44 -22.53 9.67
N TYR A 306 15.62 -21.75 10.75
CA TYR A 306 16.63 -20.71 10.83
C TYR A 306 18.04 -21.24 11.12
N SER A 307 18.18 -22.25 11.97
CA SER A 307 19.46 -22.92 12.25
C SER A 307 19.72 -24.08 11.28
N ASN A 308 20.98 -24.50 11.17
CA ASN A 308 21.35 -25.70 10.40
C ASN A 308 20.72 -26.96 10.99
N GLU A 309 20.64 -27.04 12.30
CA GLU A 309 19.99 -28.14 13.00
C GLU A 309 18.51 -28.24 12.68
N SER A 310 17.78 -27.10 12.67
CA SER A 310 16.36 -27.10 12.27
C SER A 310 16.14 -27.46 10.81
N LYS A 311 17.05 -27.10 9.91
CA LYS A 311 17.02 -27.56 8.50
C LYS A 311 17.10 -29.08 8.39
N ASN A 312 17.99 -29.68 9.18
CA ASN A 312 18.12 -31.15 9.21
C ASN A 312 16.90 -31.80 9.90
N ASN A 313 16.60 -31.42 11.14
CA ASN A 313 15.62 -32.12 12.00
C ASN A 313 14.18 -31.97 11.47
N LEU A 314 13.81 -30.83 10.93
CA LEU A 314 12.45 -30.56 10.46
C LEU A 314 12.25 -30.87 8.98
N LEU A 315 13.24 -30.55 8.13
CA LEU A 315 13.09 -30.65 6.69
C LEU A 315 13.90 -31.82 6.09
N GLY A 316 14.75 -32.47 6.89
CA GLY A 316 15.59 -33.57 6.45
C GLY A 316 16.70 -33.13 5.49
N VAL A 317 17.19 -31.90 5.63
CA VAL A 317 18.36 -31.43 4.87
C VAL A 317 19.58 -32.18 5.37
N ASP A 318 20.34 -32.78 4.44
CA ASP A 318 21.51 -33.57 4.76
C ASP A 318 22.62 -32.71 5.43
N PRO A 319 23.08 -33.08 6.61
CA PRO A 319 24.19 -32.38 7.31
C PRO A 319 25.48 -32.32 6.49
N GLU A 320 25.80 -33.34 5.68
CA GLU A 320 26.98 -33.37 4.82
C GLU A 320 26.86 -32.32 3.69
N THR A 321 25.65 -32.14 3.16
CA THR A 321 25.38 -31.06 2.18
C THR A 321 25.61 -29.71 2.79
N ILE A 322 25.12 -29.48 4.03
CA ILE A 322 25.35 -28.21 4.73
C ILE A 322 26.83 -28.00 5.00
N ALA A 323 27.56 -29.03 5.42
CA ALA A 323 29.00 -28.93 5.75
C ALA A 323 29.85 -28.65 4.51
N SER A 324 29.56 -29.29 3.36
CA SER A 324 30.35 -29.18 2.14
C SER A 324 29.99 -27.99 1.25
N ARG A 325 28.72 -27.62 1.16
CA ARG A 325 28.20 -26.53 0.27
C ARG A 325 27.85 -25.25 1.02
N GLY A 326 27.68 -25.36 2.34
CA GLY A 326 27.17 -24.28 3.20
C GLY A 326 25.67 -24.21 3.18
N ALA A 327 25.09 -23.62 4.24
CA ALA A 327 23.66 -23.46 4.38
C ALA A 327 23.01 -22.60 3.26
N VAL A 328 23.78 -21.68 2.66
CA VAL A 328 23.36 -20.85 1.53
C VAL A 328 23.91 -21.46 0.25
N SER A 329 23.17 -22.41 -0.29
CA SER A 329 23.52 -23.13 -1.53
C SER A 329 22.25 -23.60 -2.25
N GLU A 330 22.40 -23.95 -3.51
CA GLU A 330 21.33 -24.49 -4.33
C GLU A 330 20.80 -25.80 -3.74
N GLU A 331 21.71 -26.67 -3.40
CA GLU A 331 21.41 -28.01 -2.88
C GLU A 331 20.60 -27.94 -1.58
N VAL A 332 20.96 -27.02 -0.65
CA VAL A 332 20.23 -26.82 0.60
C VAL A 332 18.85 -26.20 0.33
N ALA A 333 18.73 -25.24 -0.57
CA ALA A 333 17.42 -24.67 -0.94
C ALA A 333 16.49 -25.74 -1.52
N ARG A 334 17.01 -26.56 -2.42
CA ARG A 334 16.31 -27.70 -3.02
C ARG A 334 15.82 -28.68 -1.96
N GLN A 335 16.71 -29.16 -1.10
CA GLN A 335 16.37 -30.11 -0.03
C GLN A 335 15.36 -29.51 0.96
N MET A 336 15.45 -28.22 1.27
CA MET A 336 14.46 -27.55 2.10
C MET A 336 13.06 -27.57 1.48
N ALA A 337 12.93 -27.25 0.19
CA ALA A 337 11.65 -27.28 -0.51
C ALA A 337 11.08 -28.70 -0.61
N GLU A 338 11.91 -29.67 -1.01
CA GLU A 338 11.51 -31.07 -1.11
C GLU A 338 11.13 -31.65 0.26
N GLY A 339 11.88 -31.28 1.30
CA GLY A 339 11.59 -31.63 2.69
C GLY A 339 10.24 -31.11 3.15
N ALA A 340 9.96 -29.83 2.93
CA ALA A 340 8.67 -29.22 3.29
C ALA A 340 7.50 -29.90 2.55
N ARG A 341 7.65 -30.13 1.24
CA ARG A 341 6.67 -30.84 0.43
C ARG A 341 6.40 -32.26 0.96
N ARG A 342 7.45 -32.99 1.29
CA ARG A 342 7.37 -34.37 1.80
C ARG A 342 6.65 -34.46 3.13
N ILE A 343 6.98 -33.58 4.12
CA ILE A 343 6.40 -33.65 5.46
C ILE A 343 4.95 -33.18 5.51
N THR A 344 4.54 -32.33 4.60
CA THR A 344 3.18 -31.74 4.57
C THR A 344 2.25 -32.44 3.59
N GLY A 345 2.78 -33.14 2.60
CA GLY A 345 2.00 -33.68 1.48
C GLY A 345 1.47 -32.60 0.53
N ALA A 346 1.98 -31.35 0.61
CA ALA A 346 1.54 -30.27 -0.27
C ALA A 346 1.91 -30.54 -1.74
N ASP A 347 1.12 -30.01 -2.68
CA ASP A 347 1.42 -30.09 -4.10
C ASP A 347 2.68 -29.30 -4.46
N TYR A 348 2.84 -28.12 -3.82
CA TYR A 348 4.01 -27.27 -3.96
C TYR A 348 4.63 -26.93 -2.62
N ALA A 349 5.94 -26.77 -2.60
CA ALA A 349 6.62 -26.14 -1.47
C ALA A 349 7.67 -25.15 -1.98
N VAL A 350 7.70 -23.96 -1.35
CA VAL A 350 8.68 -22.92 -1.65
C VAL A 350 9.67 -22.77 -0.51
N ALA A 351 10.97 -22.70 -0.84
CA ALA A 351 12.04 -22.54 0.14
C ALA A 351 12.93 -21.35 -0.16
N THR A 352 13.50 -20.76 0.91
CA THR A 352 14.50 -19.68 0.83
C THR A 352 15.63 -19.94 1.81
N THR A 353 16.88 -19.76 1.35
CA THR A 353 18.07 -19.73 2.20
C THR A 353 19.03 -18.67 1.67
N GLY A 354 19.58 -17.84 2.55
CA GLY A 354 20.37 -16.69 2.11
C GLY A 354 21.03 -15.90 3.24
N ILE A 355 21.78 -14.89 2.86
CA ILE A 355 22.48 -13.97 3.74
C ILE A 355 21.77 -12.62 3.74
N ALA A 356 20.89 -12.40 4.73
CA ALA A 356 20.10 -11.18 4.80
C ALA A 356 20.90 -9.94 5.30
N GLY A 357 22.05 -10.15 5.93
CA GLY A 357 22.86 -9.06 6.47
C GLY A 357 22.44 -8.57 7.87
N PRO A 358 23.11 -7.52 8.43
CA PRO A 358 24.25 -6.83 7.80
C PRO A 358 25.56 -7.63 7.83
N ALA A 359 25.68 -8.67 8.67
CA ALA A 359 26.84 -9.56 8.79
C ALA A 359 26.64 -10.89 8.05
N GLY A 360 27.69 -11.72 7.98
CA GLY A 360 27.63 -13.08 7.43
C GLY A 360 27.95 -13.20 5.94
N GLY A 361 28.15 -12.09 5.23
CA GLY A 361 28.62 -12.12 3.84
C GLY A 361 30.10 -12.47 3.71
N THR A 362 30.45 -13.11 2.60
CA THR A 362 31.84 -13.36 2.15
C THR A 362 32.02 -12.78 0.75
N GLU A 363 33.27 -12.74 0.25
CA GLU A 363 33.51 -12.29 -1.11
C GLU A 363 32.80 -13.16 -2.16
N GLN A 364 32.70 -14.47 -1.91
CA GLN A 364 32.03 -15.42 -2.80
C GLN A 364 30.50 -15.43 -2.62
N LYS A 365 30.01 -15.14 -1.43
CA LYS A 365 28.58 -15.07 -1.09
C LYS A 365 28.32 -13.77 -0.31
N PRO A 366 28.25 -12.62 -0.98
CA PRO A 366 28.03 -11.34 -0.30
C PRO A 366 26.64 -11.26 0.34
N VAL A 367 26.44 -10.29 1.23
CA VAL A 367 25.12 -9.95 1.76
C VAL A 367 24.14 -9.75 0.61
N GLY A 368 22.94 -10.29 0.73
CA GLY A 368 21.91 -10.29 -0.32
C GLY A 368 21.91 -11.53 -1.20
N THR A 369 22.90 -12.42 -1.09
CA THR A 369 22.89 -13.71 -1.81
C THR A 369 21.79 -14.60 -1.26
N VAL A 370 20.80 -14.92 -2.09
CA VAL A 370 19.67 -15.77 -1.70
C VAL A 370 19.41 -16.84 -2.76
N TRP A 371 19.38 -18.08 -2.33
CA TRP A 371 18.86 -19.21 -3.08
C TRP A 371 17.40 -19.44 -2.73
N MET A 372 16.59 -19.63 -3.76
CA MET A 372 15.18 -19.98 -3.67
C MET A 372 14.95 -21.29 -4.41
N ALA A 373 14.01 -22.09 -3.92
CA ALA A 373 13.60 -23.32 -4.58
C ALA A 373 12.08 -23.50 -4.52
N VAL A 374 11.52 -24.08 -5.56
CA VAL A 374 10.12 -24.55 -5.58
C VAL A 374 10.11 -26.02 -5.94
N ALA A 375 9.62 -26.84 -5.04
CA ALA A 375 9.35 -28.26 -5.29
C ALA A 375 7.89 -28.41 -5.73
N GLY A 376 7.70 -28.80 -6.98
CA GLY A 376 6.40 -29.11 -7.58
C GLY A 376 6.14 -30.61 -7.68
N PRO A 377 5.01 -31.02 -8.29
CA PRO A 377 4.64 -32.41 -8.48
C PRO A 377 5.66 -33.21 -9.34
N HIS A 378 6.25 -32.54 -10.32
CA HIS A 378 7.08 -33.20 -11.34
C HIS A 378 8.57 -32.91 -11.21
N ARG A 379 8.93 -31.74 -10.63
CA ARG A 379 10.33 -31.32 -10.51
C ARG A 379 10.53 -30.30 -9.39
N THR A 380 11.80 -30.04 -9.10
CA THR A 380 12.22 -28.93 -8.23
C THR A 380 13.05 -27.94 -9.03
N VAL A 381 12.64 -26.69 -9.05
CA VAL A 381 13.37 -25.59 -9.70
C VAL A 381 14.04 -24.71 -8.66
N THR A 382 15.17 -24.11 -9.03
CA THR A 382 15.97 -23.24 -8.15
C THR A 382 16.28 -21.92 -8.83
N LEU A 383 16.49 -20.87 -8.02
CA LEU A 383 16.83 -19.53 -8.47
C LEU A 383 17.81 -18.89 -7.50
N LEU A 384 18.92 -18.38 -8.02
CA LEU A 384 19.85 -17.53 -7.28
C LEU A 384 19.57 -16.06 -7.63
N LYS A 385 19.46 -15.21 -6.61
CA LYS A 385 19.36 -13.76 -6.77
C LYS A 385 20.21 -13.01 -5.76
N GLN A 386 20.68 -11.83 -6.19
CA GLN A 386 21.22 -10.81 -5.31
C GLN A 386 20.09 -9.87 -4.95
N CYS A 387 19.66 -9.91 -3.68
CA CYS A 387 18.44 -9.25 -3.18
C CYS A 387 18.73 -7.94 -2.44
N GLY A 388 19.81 -7.24 -2.78
CA GLY A 388 20.19 -5.97 -2.14
C GLY A 388 21.18 -6.16 -0.98
N THR A 389 21.34 -5.12 -0.15
CA THR A 389 22.33 -5.08 0.94
C THR A 389 21.73 -4.76 2.31
N ASP A 390 20.52 -4.22 2.34
CA ASP A 390 19.75 -4.00 3.56
C ASP A 390 18.91 -5.23 3.90
N ARG A 391 18.86 -5.59 5.20
CA ARG A 391 18.17 -6.80 5.66
C ARG A 391 16.69 -6.83 5.31
N GLY A 392 15.97 -5.70 5.49
CA GLY A 392 14.56 -5.60 5.14
C GLY A 392 14.35 -5.76 3.64
N GLN A 393 15.18 -5.09 2.84
CA GLN A 393 15.17 -5.21 1.39
C GLN A 393 15.43 -6.64 0.92
N VAL A 394 16.42 -7.32 1.51
CA VAL A 394 16.74 -8.73 1.16
C VAL A 394 15.55 -9.64 1.44
N ILE A 395 14.90 -9.49 2.60
CA ILE A 395 13.71 -10.27 2.97
C ILE A 395 12.56 -10.04 1.96
N ASP A 396 12.28 -8.78 1.65
CA ASP A 396 11.19 -8.42 0.75
C ASP A 396 11.42 -8.90 -0.68
N TRP A 397 12.62 -8.69 -1.22
CA TRP A 397 12.96 -9.08 -2.57
C TRP A 397 13.05 -10.61 -2.72
N ALA A 398 13.67 -11.30 -1.75
CA ALA A 398 13.72 -12.76 -1.75
C ALA A 398 12.30 -13.36 -1.71
N SER A 399 11.42 -12.82 -0.86
CA SER A 399 10.03 -13.25 -0.81
C SER A 399 9.31 -13.02 -2.13
N ALA A 400 9.49 -11.84 -2.76
CA ALA A 400 8.86 -11.52 -4.04
C ALA A 400 9.35 -12.42 -5.18
N PHE A 401 10.67 -12.67 -5.27
CA PHE A 401 11.22 -13.57 -6.29
C PHE A 401 10.83 -15.03 -6.06
N ALA A 402 10.75 -15.48 -4.81
CA ALA A 402 10.28 -16.83 -4.48
C ALA A 402 8.82 -17.04 -4.89
N LEU A 403 7.96 -16.03 -4.67
CA LEU A 403 6.57 -16.07 -5.13
C LEU A 403 6.44 -16.03 -6.65
N ALA A 404 7.29 -15.27 -7.34
CA ALA A 404 7.33 -15.27 -8.80
C ALA A 404 7.76 -16.65 -9.37
N LEU A 405 8.79 -17.26 -8.78
CA LEU A 405 9.24 -18.61 -9.15
C LEU A 405 8.12 -19.66 -8.92
N LEU A 406 7.39 -19.53 -7.80
CA LEU A 406 6.26 -20.41 -7.49
C LEU A 406 5.13 -20.25 -8.53
N ARG A 407 4.76 -19.02 -8.87
CA ARG A 407 3.78 -18.74 -9.92
C ARG A 407 4.19 -19.39 -11.25
N ASP A 408 5.43 -19.17 -11.67
CA ASP A 408 5.94 -19.68 -12.94
C ASP A 408 5.89 -21.21 -13.00
N GLU A 409 6.19 -21.88 -11.88
CA GLU A 409 6.13 -23.34 -11.82
C GLU A 409 4.69 -23.87 -11.84
N ILE A 410 3.77 -23.23 -11.10
CA ILE A 410 2.33 -23.58 -11.13
C ILE A 410 1.74 -23.41 -12.55
N GLU A 411 2.09 -22.33 -13.24
CA GLU A 411 1.60 -22.08 -14.61
C GLU A 411 2.15 -23.07 -15.62
N ARG A 412 3.43 -23.44 -15.47
CA ARG A 412 4.10 -24.42 -16.36
C ARG A 412 3.51 -25.81 -16.22
N ASP A 413 3.34 -26.28 -14.99
CA ASP A 413 2.71 -27.60 -14.74
C ASP A 413 1.31 -27.69 -15.35
N ALA A 414 0.62 -26.55 -15.50
CA ALA A 414 -0.69 -26.51 -16.15
C ALA A 414 -0.63 -26.53 -17.68
N ALA A 415 0.48 -26.05 -18.26
CA ALA A 415 0.67 -26.09 -19.71
C ALA A 415 1.13 -27.48 -20.20
N GLY A 416 1.48 -28.40 -19.28
CA GLY A 416 1.95 -29.75 -19.62
C GLY A 416 3.38 -29.78 -20.15
N ASP A 417 4.17 -28.73 -19.84
CA ASP A 417 5.58 -28.56 -20.27
C ASP A 417 6.59 -29.05 -19.22
#